data_dd317b6346d86bd5eaabd8708a7122b1
#
_entry.id   dd317b6346d86bd5eaabd8708a7122b1
#
_cell.length_a   1.000
_cell.length_b   1.000
_cell.length_c   1.000
_cell.angle_alpha   90.00
_cell.angle_beta   90.00
_cell.angle_gamma   90.00
#
_symmetry.space_group_name_H-M   'P 1'
#
loop_
_entity.id
_entity.type
_entity.pdbx_description
1 polymer ?
#
loop_
_entity_poly.entity_id
_entity_poly.type
_entity_poly.pdbx_seq_one_letter_code
_entity_poly.pdbx_strand_id
1 'polypeptide(L)'
;GFCYIETWGEKFAANSGLIVVERFRKMGLAMRVKRKAFELSRAKFPNAKLFGLTTSLAVMKINSELGYRPVTFSELTDDEQFWKGCQSCVNYDILTRTNRKHCLCTGMLYDPVEKNKHQRKKFNDYKGKYAEWLKARAEFLLKKFRKNNGSK
;
A
#
# COMPACT_ATOMS: atom_id res chain seq x y z
N GLY A 1 8.14 18.07 13.43
CA GLY A 1 7.06 17.22 12.94
C GLY A 1 7.04 15.88 13.63
N PHE A 2 5.91 15.22 13.66
CA PHE A 2 5.76 13.88 14.24
C PHE A 2 4.69 13.07 13.50
N CYS A 3 4.69 11.77 13.75
CA CYS A 3 3.64 10.83 13.39
C CYS A 3 3.65 9.74 14.47
N TYR A 4 2.48 9.29 14.93
CA TYR A 4 2.40 8.24 15.93
C TYR A 4 1.82 6.95 15.34
N ILE A 5 2.06 5.84 16.04
CA ILE A 5 1.64 4.50 15.64
C ILE A 5 0.71 3.97 16.72
N GLU A 6 -0.47 3.57 16.31
CA GLU A 6 -1.46 2.89 17.17
C GLU A 6 -1.78 1.52 16.60
N THR A 7 -2.19 0.58 17.44
CA THR A 7 -2.49 -0.79 17.03
C THR A 7 -3.82 -1.26 17.62
N TRP A 8 -4.53 -2.08 16.86
CA TRP A 8 -5.80 -2.69 17.24
C TRP A 8 -5.75 -4.20 16.98
N GLY A 9 -5.86 -4.97 18.06
CA GLY A 9 -5.91 -6.43 18.02
C GLY A 9 -4.78 -7.12 17.25
N GLU A 10 -3.59 -6.50 17.19
CA GLU A 10 -2.41 -6.96 16.44
C GLU A 10 -2.64 -7.17 14.93
N LYS A 11 -3.88 -7.05 14.46
CA LYS A 11 -4.26 -7.21 13.05
C LYS A 11 -4.14 -5.91 12.25
N PHE A 12 -4.29 -4.79 12.93
CA PHE A 12 -4.27 -3.47 12.33
C PHE A 12 -3.33 -2.51 13.06
N ALA A 13 -2.65 -1.67 12.31
CA ALA A 13 -1.91 -0.54 12.84
C ALA A 13 -2.18 0.71 12.01
N ALA A 14 -2.31 1.86 12.66
CA ALA A 14 -2.43 3.14 11.98
C ALA A 14 -1.19 4.01 12.23
N ASN A 15 -0.78 4.69 11.19
CA ASN A 15 0.24 5.73 11.25
C ASN A 15 -0.47 7.08 11.14
N SER A 16 -0.85 7.63 12.29
CA SER A 16 -1.73 8.79 12.42
C SER A 16 -1.00 10.05 12.86
N GLY A 17 -1.70 11.19 12.84
CA GLY A 17 -1.22 12.45 13.39
C GLY A 17 0.01 13.03 12.68
N LEU A 18 0.17 12.79 11.36
CA LEU A 18 1.30 13.36 10.63
C LEU A 18 1.24 14.87 10.59
N ILE A 19 2.13 15.52 11.33
CA ILE A 19 2.24 16.99 11.44
C ILE A 19 3.67 17.42 11.11
N VAL A 20 3.78 18.43 10.26
CA VAL A 20 5.04 19.19 10.02
C VAL A 20 4.76 20.67 10.24
N VAL A 21 5.53 21.28 11.14
CA VAL A 21 5.44 22.70 11.45
C VAL A 21 5.63 23.51 10.17
N GLU A 22 4.86 24.56 9.98
CA GLU A 22 4.72 25.29 8.71
C GLU A 22 6.06 25.72 8.10
N ARG A 23 6.92 26.35 8.89
CA ARG A 23 8.25 26.80 8.45
C ARG A 23 9.16 25.70 7.88
N PHE A 24 8.83 24.42 8.13
CA PHE A 24 9.59 23.27 7.66
C PHE A 24 8.84 22.44 6.60
N ARG A 25 7.70 22.93 6.11
CA ARG A 25 6.98 22.28 5.01
C ARG A 25 7.72 22.44 3.69
N LYS A 26 7.30 21.70 2.68
CA LYS A 26 7.90 21.67 1.33
C LYS A 26 9.38 21.21 1.27
N MET A 27 9.93 20.71 2.38
CA MET A 27 11.30 20.16 2.49
C MET A 27 11.34 18.63 2.49
N GLY A 28 10.26 17.96 2.09
CA GLY A 28 10.18 16.50 2.07
C GLY A 28 10.07 15.83 3.45
N LEU A 29 9.96 16.59 4.55
CA LEU A 29 9.97 16.03 5.90
C LEU A 29 8.76 15.16 6.20
N ALA A 30 7.58 15.48 5.67
CA ALA A 30 6.39 14.67 5.85
C ALA A 30 6.60 13.24 5.30
N MET A 31 7.18 13.10 4.11
CA MET A 31 7.55 11.82 3.53
C MET A 31 8.57 11.06 4.39
N ARG A 32 9.61 11.76 4.86
CA ARG A 32 10.66 11.14 5.70
C ARG A 32 10.09 10.60 7.02
N VAL A 33 9.27 11.39 7.71
CA VAL A 33 8.62 11.00 8.97
C VAL A 33 7.68 9.82 8.71
N LYS A 34 6.82 9.92 7.69
CA LYS A 34 5.86 8.85 7.37
C LYS A 34 6.54 7.55 6.96
N ARG A 35 7.64 7.64 6.19
CA ARG A 35 8.44 6.47 5.81
C ARG A 35 9.02 5.76 7.02
N LYS A 36 9.58 6.52 7.99
CA LYS A 36 10.12 5.94 9.23
C LYS A 36 9.04 5.31 10.09
N ALA A 37 7.87 5.94 10.22
CA ALA A 37 6.74 5.34 10.90
C ALA A 37 6.27 4.04 10.20
N PHE A 38 6.22 4.04 8.88
CA PHE A 38 5.88 2.86 8.08
C PHE A 38 6.89 1.72 8.29
N GLU A 39 8.20 2.00 8.15
CA GLU A 39 9.26 1.02 8.36
C GLU A 39 9.20 0.41 9.76
N LEU A 40 9.02 1.24 10.79
CA LEU A 40 8.89 0.79 12.17
C LEU A 40 7.64 -0.06 12.38
N SER A 41 6.50 0.33 11.81
CA SER A 41 5.26 -0.46 11.88
C SER A 41 5.45 -1.82 11.23
N ARG A 42 6.12 -1.88 10.06
CA ARG A 42 6.39 -3.14 9.37
C ARG A 42 7.35 -4.04 10.14
N ALA A 43 8.34 -3.46 10.82
CA ALA A 43 9.28 -4.22 11.65
C ALA A 43 8.62 -4.80 12.91
N LYS A 44 7.78 -3.99 13.60
CA LYS A 44 7.12 -4.42 14.83
C LYS A 44 5.90 -5.32 14.59
N PHE A 45 5.15 -5.06 13.51
CA PHE A 45 3.88 -5.73 13.20
C PHE A 45 3.89 -6.25 11.75
N PRO A 46 4.71 -7.25 11.43
CA PRO A 46 4.96 -7.71 10.06
C PRO A 46 3.72 -8.20 9.33
N ASN A 47 2.74 -8.71 10.05
CA ASN A 47 1.50 -9.26 9.50
C ASN A 47 0.31 -8.29 9.59
N ALA A 48 0.44 -7.19 10.33
CA ALA A 48 -0.64 -6.23 10.49
C ALA A 48 -0.89 -5.44 9.20
N LYS A 49 -2.15 -5.18 8.92
CA LYS A 49 -2.57 -4.21 7.92
C LYS A 49 -2.30 -2.80 8.44
N LEU A 50 -1.60 -1.98 7.64
CA LEU A 50 -1.37 -0.58 8.01
C LEU A 50 -2.40 0.30 7.32
N PHE A 51 -3.02 1.20 8.06
CA PHE A 51 -4.03 2.08 7.49
C PHE A 51 -3.96 3.51 8.02
N GLY A 52 -4.73 4.39 7.41
CA GLY A 52 -4.92 5.77 7.86
C GLY A 52 -6.12 6.39 7.17
N LEU A 53 -6.74 7.36 7.85
CA LEU A 53 -7.80 8.19 7.30
C LEU A 53 -7.26 9.59 7.04
N THR A 54 -7.58 10.17 5.89
CA THR A 54 -7.12 11.52 5.57
C THR A 54 -8.03 12.21 4.56
N THR A 55 -8.19 13.53 4.70
CA THR A 55 -8.77 14.43 3.69
C THR A 55 -7.68 15.10 2.85
N SER A 56 -6.40 14.96 3.23
CA SER A 56 -5.27 15.65 2.59
C SER A 56 -4.75 14.90 1.37
N LEU A 57 -4.85 15.50 0.20
CA LEU A 57 -4.26 14.96 -1.04
C LEU A 57 -2.74 14.74 -0.92
N ALA A 58 -2.03 15.61 -0.19
CA ALA A 58 -0.60 15.46 0.04
C ALA A 58 -0.28 14.18 0.85
N VAL A 59 -1.10 13.88 1.87
CA VAL A 59 -0.95 12.65 2.66
C VAL A 59 -1.35 11.43 1.85
N MET A 60 -2.39 11.51 0.99
CA MET A 60 -2.76 10.41 0.08
C MET A 60 -1.59 10.07 -0.86
N LYS A 61 -0.93 11.06 -1.47
CA LYS A 61 0.25 10.86 -2.32
C LYS A 61 1.38 10.16 -1.57
N ILE A 62 1.72 10.63 -0.37
CA ILE A 62 2.74 10.01 0.49
C ILE A 62 2.40 8.55 0.79
N ASN A 63 1.15 8.27 1.16
CA ASN A 63 0.70 6.91 1.44
C ASN A 63 0.79 6.01 0.18
N SER A 64 0.37 6.52 -0.99
CA SER A 64 0.46 5.77 -2.25
C SER A 64 1.89 5.41 -2.62
N GLU A 65 2.85 6.33 -2.43
CA GLU A 65 4.28 6.06 -2.64
C GLU A 65 4.84 4.98 -1.69
N LEU A 66 4.29 4.87 -0.47
CA LEU A 66 4.61 3.81 0.48
C LEU A 66 3.90 2.48 0.19
N GLY A 67 3.00 2.47 -0.81
CA GLY A 67 2.30 1.28 -1.28
C GLY A 67 0.94 1.06 -0.62
N TYR A 68 0.36 2.08 0.03
CA TYR A 68 -1.04 2.04 0.43
C TYR A 68 -1.93 2.25 -0.80
N ARG A 69 -3.11 1.65 -0.77
CA ARG A 69 -4.18 1.88 -1.75
C ARG A 69 -5.40 2.54 -1.09
N PRO A 70 -6.18 3.34 -1.83
CA PRO A 70 -7.47 3.79 -1.32
C PRO A 70 -8.43 2.60 -1.16
N VAL A 71 -9.22 2.63 -0.10
CA VAL A 71 -10.17 1.57 0.27
C VAL A 71 -11.46 2.14 0.81
N THR A 72 -12.51 1.33 0.79
CA THR A 72 -13.74 1.61 1.53
C THR A 72 -13.51 1.41 3.03
N PHE A 73 -14.33 2.04 3.86
CA PHE A 73 -14.19 1.93 5.32
C PHE A 73 -14.48 0.52 5.84
N SER A 74 -15.25 -0.27 5.10
CA SER A 74 -15.50 -1.68 5.40
C SER A 74 -14.27 -2.58 5.32
N GLU A 75 -13.19 -2.13 4.70
CA GLU A 75 -11.91 -2.85 4.65
C GLU A 75 -10.98 -2.51 5.83
N LEU A 76 -11.36 -1.53 6.64
CA LEU A 76 -10.61 -1.09 7.82
C LEU A 76 -11.00 -1.91 9.06
N THR A 77 -10.49 -1.49 10.22
CA THR A 77 -10.79 -2.16 11.48
C THR A 77 -12.24 -1.95 11.93
N ASP A 78 -12.82 -2.97 12.56
CA ASP A 78 -14.11 -2.88 13.25
C ASP A 78 -13.97 -2.45 14.72
N ASP A 79 -12.75 -2.18 15.19
CA ASP A 79 -12.45 -1.85 16.57
C ASP A 79 -13.10 -0.51 16.96
N GLU A 80 -13.96 -0.57 17.98
CA GLU A 80 -14.70 0.59 18.49
C GLU A 80 -13.78 1.71 19.02
N GLN A 81 -12.62 1.36 19.58
CA GLN A 81 -11.68 2.35 20.11
C GLN A 81 -11.10 3.23 18.99
N PHE A 82 -10.81 2.61 17.84
CA PHE A 82 -10.39 3.39 16.67
C PHE A 82 -11.46 4.42 16.29
N TRP A 83 -12.72 3.99 16.15
CA TRP A 83 -13.81 4.85 15.70
C TRP A 83 -14.21 5.92 16.71
N LYS A 84 -13.96 5.69 18.02
CA LYS A 84 -14.11 6.74 19.06
C LYS A 84 -13.20 7.95 18.78
N GLY A 85 -12.04 7.76 18.17
CA GLY A 85 -11.15 8.87 17.76
C GLY A 85 -11.79 9.84 16.77
N CYS A 86 -12.82 9.41 16.03
CA CYS A 86 -13.56 10.28 15.12
C CYS A 86 -14.62 11.16 15.81
N GLN A 87 -14.96 10.94 17.08
CA GLN A 87 -16.03 11.64 17.78
C GLN A 87 -15.80 13.16 17.89
N SER A 88 -14.54 13.58 17.96
CA SER A 88 -14.17 15.02 17.99
C SER A 88 -14.07 15.65 16.59
N CYS A 89 -14.28 14.89 15.52
CA CYS A 89 -14.17 15.37 14.15
C CYS A 89 -15.43 16.11 13.72
N VAL A 90 -15.27 17.23 13.02
CA VAL A 90 -16.40 18.00 12.44
C VAL A 90 -17.27 17.20 11.46
N ASN A 91 -16.75 16.12 10.90
CA ASN A 91 -17.47 15.24 9.97
C ASN A 91 -18.04 13.98 10.65
N TYR A 92 -18.11 13.95 11.97
CA TYR A 92 -18.57 12.77 12.71
C TYR A 92 -20.04 12.41 12.43
N ASP A 93 -20.86 13.41 12.16
CA ASP A 93 -22.26 13.24 11.74
C ASP A 93 -22.37 12.38 10.46
N ILE A 94 -21.51 12.63 9.46
CA ILE A 94 -21.48 11.86 8.21
C ILE A 94 -21.14 10.40 8.49
N LEU A 95 -20.13 10.16 9.32
CA LEU A 95 -19.70 8.83 9.70
C LEU A 95 -20.81 8.06 10.41
N THR A 96 -21.50 8.72 11.35
CA THR A 96 -22.55 8.11 12.17
C THR A 96 -23.78 7.76 11.35
N ARG A 97 -24.32 8.72 10.57
CA ARG A 97 -25.53 8.50 9.75
C ARG A 97 -25.34 7.50 8.62
N THR A 98 -24.09 7.22 8.23
CA THR A 98 -23.76 6.22 7.21
C THR A 98 -23.33 4.88 7.81
N ASN A 99 -23.52 4.67 9.12
CA ASN A 99 -23.05 3.47 9.83
C ASN A 99 -21.60 3.14 9.53
N ARG A 100 -20.72 4.13 9.54
CA ARG A 100 -19.27 4.04 9.27
C ARG A 100 -18.91 3.58 7.85
N LYS A 101 -19.84 3.62 6.91
CA LYS A 101 -19.56 3.21 5.52
C LYS A 101 -18.90 4.31 4.71
N HIS A 102 -19.19 5.58 5.04
CA HIS A 102 -18.72 6.75 4.30
C HIS A 102 -18.32 7.90 5.22
N CYS A 103 -17.34 8.66 4.80
CA CYS A 103 -16.96 9.94 5.39
C CYS A 103 -16.23 10.77 4.30
N LEU A 104 -15.91 12.04 4.59
CA LEU A 104 -15.07 12.88 3.71
C LEU A 104 -13.59 12.43 3.71
N CYS A 105 -13.16 11.64 4.68
CA CYS A 105 -11.85 11.02 4.67
C CYS A 105 -11.76 9.91 3.64
N THR A 106 -10.60 9.79 3.00
CA THR A 106 -10.24 8.60 2.23
C THR A 106 -9.52 7.61 3.15
N GLY A 107 -10.01 6.37 3.19
CA GLY A 107 -9.30 5.25 3.79
C GLY A 107 -8.12 4.85 2.90
N MET A 108 -6.94 4.73 3.49
CA MET A 108 -5.73 4.27 2.79
C MET A 108 -5.21 3.03 3.52
N LEU A 109 -5.06 1.91 2.81
CA LEU A 109 -4.69 0.61 3.37
C LEU A 109 -3.44 0.04 2.69
N TYR A 110 -2.50 -0.43 3.49
CA TYR A 110 -1.41 -1.30 3.08
C TYR A 110 -1.64 -2.70 3.66
N ASP A 111 -1.89 -3.69 2.79
CA ASP A 111 -2.01 -5.09 3.18
C ASP A 111 -0.75 -5.86 2.77
N PRO A 112 0.05 -6.38 3.73
CA PRO A 112 1.27 -7.11 3.43
C PRO A 112 1.01 -8.41 2.67
N VAL A 113 -0.14 -9.04 2.89
CA VAL A 113 -0.49 -10.32 2.24
C VAL A 113 -0.86 -10.09 0.78
N GLU A 114 -1.68 -9.08 0.49
CA GLU A 114 -2.02 -8.72 -0.89
C GLU A 114 -0.80 -8.31 -1.70
N LYS A 115 0.08 -7.50 -1.11
CA LYS A 115 1.32 -7.09 -1.77
C LYS A 115 2.19 -8.28 -2.14
N ASN A 116 2.34 -9.24 -1.23
CA ASN A 116 3.11 -10.45 -1.48
C ASN A 116 2.48 -11.32 -2.59
N LYS A 117 1.15 -11.46 -2.60
CA LYS A 117 0.42 -12.17 -3.67
C LYS A 117 0.63 -11.48 -5.03
N HIS A 118 0.52 -10.17 -5.08
CA HIS A 118 0.71 -9.38 -6.31
C HIS A 118 2.13 -9.49 -6.85
N GLN A 119 3.14 -9.42 -5.99
CA GLN A 119 4.53 -9.60 -6.36
C GLN A 119 4.82 -11.02 -6.88
N ARG A 120 4.28 -12.06 -6.22
CA ARG A 120 4.40 -13.45 -6.66
C ARG A 120 3.76 -13.68 -8.03
N LYS A 121 2.55 -13.14 -8.25
CA LYS A 121 1.88 -13.21 -9.55
C LYS A 121 2.71 -12.56 -10.65
N LYS A 122 3.15 -11.32 -10.44
CA LYS A 122 4.00 -10.59 -11.39
C LYS A 122 5.30 -11.33 -11.72
N PHE A 123 5.93 -11.95 -10.72
CA PHE A 123 7.14 -12.74 -10.90
C PHE A 123 6.89 -14.03 -11.70
N ASN A 124 5.78 -14.71 -11.44
CA ASN A 124 5.40 -15.92 -12.18
C ASN A 124 5.05 -15.60 -13.64
N ASP A 125 4.33 -14.50 -13.89
CA ASP A 125 4.04 -14.02 -15.25
C ASP A 125 5.33 -13.67 -16.02
N TYR A 126 6.31 -13.05 -15.34
CA TYR A 126 7.62 -12.76 -15.94
C TYR A 126 8.38 -14.03 -16.28
N LYS A 127 8.43 -15.02 -15.37
CA LYS A 127 9.05 -16.32 -15.61
C LYS A 127 8.41 -17.05 -16.79
N GLY A 128 7.08 -17.04 -16.89
CA GLY A 128 6.34 -17.64 -18.00
C GLY A 128 6.77 -17.02 -19.34
N LYS A 129 6.73 -15.71 -19.47
CA LYS A 129 7.14 -14.98 -20.69
C LYS A 129 8.59 -15.24 -21.06
N TYR A 130 9.47 -15.28 -20.08
CA TYR A 130 10.89 -15.57 -20.33
C TYR A 130 11.12 -17.01 -20.83
N ALA A 131 10.40 -17.99 -20.27
CA ALA A 131 10.45 -19.36 -20.73
C ALA A 131 9.94 -19.54 -22.17
N GLU A 132 8.84 -18.85 -22.53
CA GLU A 132 8.32 -18.82 -23.90
C GLU A 132 9.31 -18.19 -24.88
N TRP A 133 9.94 -17.08 -24.48
CA TRP A 133 10.98 -16.44 -25.30
C TRP A 133 12.18 -17.37 -25.53
N LEU A 134 12.63 -18.10 -24.49
CA LEU A 134 13.73 -19.07 -24.62
C LEU A 134 13.36 -20.20 -25.60
N LYS A 135 12.14 -20.75 -25.50
CA LYS A 135 11.66 -21.78 -26.44
C LYS A 135 11.65 -21.28 -27.88
N ALA A 136 11.06 -20.11 -28.12
CA ALA A 136 11.03 -19.49 -29.45
C ALA A 136 12.44 -19.24 -30.01
N ARG A 137 13.37 -18.80 -29.14
CA ARG A 137 14.78 -18.57 -29.51
C ARG A 137 15.48 -19.86 -29.88
N ALA A 138 15.27 -20.94 -29.12
CA ALA A 138 15.84 -22.26 -29.41
C ALA A 138 15.33 -22.83 -30.75
N GLU A 139 14.02 -22.74 -30.99
CA GLU A 139 13.42 -23.17 -32.26
C GLU A 139 13.95 -22.39 -33.46
N PHE A 140 14.11 -21.09 -33.32
CA PHE A 140 14.71 -20.25 -34.35
C PHE A 140 16.13 -20.69 -34.68
N LEU A 141 16.96 -20.95 -33.67
CA LEU A 141 18.33 -21.42 -33.86
C LEU A 141 18.36 -22.79 -34.52
N LEU A 142 17.53 -23.74 -34.10
CA LEU A 142 17.43 -25.07 -34.70
C LEU A 142 17.03 -25.01 -36.18
N LYS A 143 16.05 -24.17 -36.53
CA LYS A 143 15.66 -23.92 -37.93
C LYS A 143 16.82 -23.36 -38.75
N LYS A 144 17.58 -22.43 -38.21
CA LYS A 144 18.73 -21.83 -38.88
C LYS A 144 19.85 -22.87 -39.11
N PHE A 145 20.15 -23.74 -38.14
CA PHE A 145 21.10 -24.83 -38.26
C PHE A 145 20.68 -25.86 -39.30
N ARG A 146 19.40 -26.27 -39.33
CA ARG A 146 18.88 -27.21 -40.36
C ARG A 146 18.97 -26.64 -41.77
N LYS A 147 18.72 -25.34 -41.97
CA LYS A 147 18.77 -24.67 -43.25
C LYS A 147 20.22 -24.59 -43.77
N ASN A 148 21.22 -24.41 -42.89
CA ASN A 148 22.64 -24.34 -43.27
C ASN A 148 23.26 -25.69 -43.55
N ASN A 149 22.73 -26.80 -42.99
CA ASN A 149 23.26 -28.16 -43.16
C ASN A 149 22.48 -28.98 -44.21
N GLY A 150 21.39 -28.46 -44.78
CA GLY A 150 20.57 -29.13 -45.81
C GLY A 150 20.93 -28.72 -47.26
N SER A 151 21.99 -27.92 -47.46
CA SER A 151 22.46 -27.47 -48.78
C SER A 151 23.85 -28.05 -49.11
N LYS A 152 24.04 -29.33 -48.84
CA LYS A 152 25.18 -30.13 -49.38
C LYS A 152 24.64 -31.29 -50.19
#